data_7ee7fbbdc87cac9e718e454c915d4224
#
_entry.id   7ee7fbbdc87cac9e718e454c915d4224
#
_cell.length_a   1.000
_cell.length_b   1.000
_cell.length_c   1.000
_cell.angle_alpha   90.00
_cell.angle_beta   90.00
_cell.angle_gamma   90.00
#
_symmetry.space_group_name_H-M   'P 1'
#
loop_
_entity.id
_entity.type
_entity.pdbx_description
1 polymer ?
#
loop_
_entity_poly.entity_id
_entity_poly.type
_entity_poly.pdbx_seq_one_letter_code
_entity_poly.pdbx_strand_id
1 'polypeptide(L)'
;YPKEKEVYTQIGYEPWHIRYLGQPFSDILFENDWCLEEFIAHMKRNRYMVWEDGENIWTMYFTENPGAVYDSNTMVSDTNSGGYIVTTRRSGESLISVVDGAAKTRKDMRIRLYAMNCANMAAGAEDEQAE
;
A
#
# COMPACT_ATOMS: atom_id res chain seq x y z
N TYR A 1 4.15 -19.64 0.42
CA TYR A 1 4.33 -19.14 1.81
C TYR A 1 5.80 -19.36 2.19
N PRO A 2 6.58 -18.26 2.37
CA PRO A 2 8.01 -18.32 2.62
C PRO A 2 8.31 -18.79 4.04
N LYS A 3 9.47 -19.42 4.19
CA LYS A 3 10.06 -19.71 5.49
C LYS A 3 10.36 -18.40 6.21
N GLU A 4 10.23 -18.35 7.51
CA GLU A 4 10.47 -17.16 8.34
C GLU A 4 9.32 -16.14 8.37
N LYS A 5 8.23 -16.39 7.63
CA LYS A 5 7.01 -15.57 7.68
C LYS A 5 5.83 -16.27 8.37
N GLU A 6 6.03 -17.45 8.93
CA GLU A 6 4.98 -18.27 9.56
C GLU A 6 4.27 -17.52 10.71
N VAL A 7 4.99 -16.66 11.41
CA VAL A 7 4.42 -15.81 12.48
C VAL A 7 3.36 -14.84 11.96
N TYR A 8 3.50 -14.38 10.72
CA TYR A 8 2.56 -13.46 10.08
C TYR A 8 1.46 -14.20 9.33
N THR A 9 1.84 -15.19 8.55
CA THR A 9 0.92 -15.94 7.68
C THR A 9 0.10 -16.96 8.44
N GLN A 10 0.60 -17.44 9.58
CA GLN A 10 0.07 -18.58 10.35
C GLN A 10 0.00 -19.88 9.53
N ILE A 11 0.76 -19.95 8.46
CA ILE A 11 0.89 -21.09 7.56
C ILE A 11 2.35 -21.51 7.54
N GLY A 12 2.61 -22.80 7.64
CA GLY A 12 3.95 -23.36 7.56
C GLY A 12 4.63 -23.12 6.22
N TYR A 13 5.91 -23.42 6.13
CA TYR A 13 6.66 -23.27 4.88
C TYR A 13 6.07 -24.13 3.76
N GLU A 14 5.49 -23.47 2.78
CA GLU A 14 4.85 -24.08 1.61
C GLU A 14 5.30 -23.36 0.32
N PRO A 15 6.49 -23.66 -0.21
CA PRO A 15 7.02 -22.96 -1.39
C PRO A 15 6.20 -23.19 -2.67
N TRP A 16 5.39 -24.24 -2.71
CA TRP A 16 4.47 -24.56 -3.80
C TRP A 16 3.15 -23.80 -3.73
N HIS A 17 2.83 -23.18 -2.60
CA HIS A 17 1.57 -22.47 -2.40
C HIS A 17 1.69 -21.02 -2.89
N ILE A 18 1.16 -20.76 -4.06
CA ILE A 18 1.22 -19.46 -4.73
C ILE A 18 -0.17 -18.85 -4.79
N ARG A 19 -0.27 -17.56 -4.42
CA ARG A 19 -1.46 -16.76 -4.56
C ARG A 19 -1.24 -15.68 -5.62
N TYR A 20 -2.12 -15.60 -6.62
CA TYR A 20 -2.13 -14.50 -7.56
C TYR A 20 -2.69 -13.23 -6.88
N LEU A 21 -1.95 -12.14 -6.96
CA LEU A 21 -2.36 -10.85 -6.38
C LEU A 21 -2.58 -9.78 -7.46
N GLY A 22 -1.90 -9.87 -8.60
CA GLY A 22 -1.91 -8.85 -9.63
C GLY A 22 -1.15 -7.57 -9.23
N GLN A 23 -1.09 -6.64 -10.18
CA GLN A 23 -0.48 -5.32 -9.96
C GLN A 23 -1.48 -4.36 -9.28
N PRO A 24 -0.98 -3.43 -8.44
CA PRO A 24 0.42 -3.19 -8.06
C PRO A 24 0.88 -4.06 -6.88
N PHE A 25 0.02 -4.90 -6.33
CA PHE A 25 0.27 -5.59 -5.06
C PHE A 25 1.48 -6.53 -5.13
N SER A 26 1.61 -7.30 -6.22
CA SER A 26 2.75 -8.20 -6.41
C SER A 26 4.09 -7.45 -6.37
N ASP A 27 4.16 -6.30 -7.02
CA ASP A 27 5.37 -5.50 -7.11
C ASP A 27 5.70 -4.86 -5.75
N ILE A 28 4.70 -4.32 -5.06
CA ILE A 28 4.84 -3.77 -3.71
C ILE A 28 5.38 -4.82 -2.74
N LEU A 29 4.79 -6.02 -2.75
CA LEU A 29 5.20 -7.11 -1.87
C LEU A 29 6.63 -7.55 -2.18
N PHE A 30 6.95 -7.72 -3.45
CA PHE A 30 8.27 -8.13 -3.90
C PHE A 30 9.37 -7.11 -3.51
N GLU A 31 9.15 -5.82 -3.78
CA GLU A 31 10.14 -4.78 -3.51
C GLU A 31 10.36 -4.52 -2.02
N ASN A 32 9.36 -4.79 -1.17
CA ASN A 32 9.46 -4.61 0.26
C ASN A 32 9.78 -5.91 1.03
N ASP A 33 9.89 -7.04 0.33
CA ASP A 33 10.02 -8.37 0.95
C ASP A 33 8.89 -8.66 1.96
N TRP A 34 7.68 -8.28 1.60
CA TRP A 34 6.49 -8.48 2.43
C TRP A 34 5.69 -9.70 2.02
N CYS A 35 5.11 -10.39 2.99
CA CYS A 35 3.94 -11.22 2.74
C CYS A 35 2.66 -10.35 2.69
N LEU A 36 1.56 -10.94 2.25
CA LEU A 36 0.29 -10.22 2.11
C LEU A 36 -0.20 -9.66 3.45
N GLU A 37 -0.02 -10.39 4.52
CA GLU A 37 -0.43 -10.03 5.87
C GLU A 37 0.34 -8.81 6.38
N GLU A 38 1.63 -8.70 6.09
CA GLU A 38 2.45 -7.53 6.42
C GLU A 38 2.00 -6.29 5.64
N PHE A 39 1.68 -6.46 4.36
CA PHE A 39 1.11 -5.37 3.54
C PHE A 39 -0.24 -4.89 4.10
N ILE A 40 -1.15 -5.81 4.43
CA ILE A 40 -2.45 -5.46 5.01
C ILE A 40 -2.26 -4.73 6.36
N ALA A 41 -1.37 -5.20 7.21
CA ALA A 41 -1.04 -4.54 8.47
C ALA A 41 -0.49 -3.12 8.25
N HIS A 42 0.40 -2.96 7.26
CA HIS A 42 0.91 -1.65 6.87
C HIS A 42 -0.21 -0.71 6.41
N MET A 43 -1.13 -1.18 5.56
CA MET A 43 -2.25 -0.38 5.09
C MET A 43 -3.24 -0.02 6.20
N LYS A 44 -3.50 -0.93 7.13
CA LYS A 44 -4.34 -0.64 8.31
C LYS A 44 -3.76 0.46 9.20
N ARG A 45 -2.44 0.45 9.37
CA ARG A 45 -1.72 1.44 10.20
C ARG A 45 -1.61 2.80 9.52
N ASN A 46 -1.13 2.82 8.28
CA ASN A 46 -0.81 4.06 7.57
C ASN A 46 -1.99 4.64 6.80
N ARG A 47 -3.03 3.85 6.56
CA ARG A 47 -4.30 4.22 5.90
C ARG A 47 -4.20 4.61 4.43
N TYR A 48 -3.03 4.98 3.93
CA TYR A 48 -2.81 5.46 2.57
C TYR A 48 -1.43 5.10 2.04
N MET A 49 -1.34 4.81 0.75
CA MET A 49 -0.09 4.54 0.04
C MET A 49 -0.17 5.06 -1.39
N VAL A 50 0.94 5.55 -1.91
CA VAL A 50 1.14 5.81 -3.34
C VAL A 50 2.28 4.94 -3.84
N TRP A 51 2.07 4.30 -4.97
CA TRP A 51 3.05 3.46 -5.64
C TRP A 51 3.22 3.88 -7.10
N GLU A 52 4.43 3.88 -7.60
CA GLU A 52 4.76 4.18 -9.00
C GLU A 52 5.57 3.04 -9.60
N ASP A 53 5.07 2.47 -10.71
CA ASP A 53 5.74 1.39 -11.44
C ASP A 53 6.48 1.86 -12.70
N GLY A 54 6.55 3.17 -12.95
CA GLY A 54 7.18 3.80 -14.13
C GLY A 54 6.19 4.15 -15.24
N GLU A 55 5.06 3.46 -15.33
CA GLU A 55 3.99 3.71 -16.32
C GLU A 55 2.74 4.26 -15.66
N ASN A 56 2.46 3.81 -14.44
CA ASN A 56 1.25 4.16 -13.71
C ASN A 56 1.59 4.70 -12.32
N ILE A 57 0.68 5.51 -11.81
CA ILE A 57 0.61 5.89 -10.42
C ILE A 57 -0.58 5.19 -9.81
N TRP A 58 -0.34 4.48 -8.73
CA TRP A 58 -1.33 3.77 -7.95
C TRP A 58 -1.53 4.48 -6.62
N THR A 59 -2.76 4.87 -6.34
CA THR A 59 -3.14 5.39 -5.02
C THR A 59 -3.98 4.34 -4.32
N MET A 60 -3.63 4.04 -3.09
CA MET A 60 -4.32 3.04 -2.28
C MET A 60 -4.71 3.63 -0.94
N TYR A 61 -5.90 3.33 -0.46
CA TYR A 61 -6.28 3.64 0.90
C TYR A 61 -7.06 2.49 1.55
N PHE A 62 -6.90 2.37 2.86
CA PHE A 62 -7.64 1.42 3.66
C PHE A 62 -8.92 2.07 4.22
N THR A 63 -10.03 1.36 4.16
CA THR A 63 -11.31 1.80 4.72
C THR A 63 -12.12 0.60 5.23
N GLU A 64 -12.89 0.82 6.26
CA GLU A 64 -13.87 -0.16 6.76
C GLU A 64 -15.16 -0.15 5.93
N ASN A 65 -15.44 0.94 5.22
CA ASN A 65 -16.60 1.08 4.34
C ASN A 65 -16.17 1.69 3.00
N PRO A 66 -16.08 0.88 1.94
CA PRO A 66 -15.56 1.35 0.67
C PRO A 66 -16.51 2.28 -0.10
N GLY A 67 -17.78 2.42 0.31
CA GLY A 67 -18.78 3.15 -0.47
C GLY A 67 -19.29 2.35 -1.68
N ALA A 68 -20.07 2.99 -2.56
CA ALA A 68 -20.80 2.30 -3.62
C ALA A 68 -20.48 2.78 -5.05
N VAL A 69 -19.65 3.82 -5.23
CA VAL A 69 -19.41 4.41 -6.58
C VAL A 69 -17.93 4.50 -6.85
N TYR A 70 -17.48 3.77 -7.85
CA TYR A 70 -16.10 3.77 -8.33
C TYR A 70 -16.07 3.84 -9.85
N ASP A 71 -15.02 4.41 -10.41
CA ASP A 71 -14.75 4.41 -11.84
C ASP A 71 -14.07 3.09 -12.30
N SER A 72 -13.88 2.97 -13.61
CA SER A 72 -13.26 1.77 -14.21
C SER A 72 -11.76 1.59 -13.86
N ASN A 73 -11.13 2.62 -13.30
CA ASN A 73 -9.73 2.59 -12.90
C ASN A 73 -9.55 2.25 -11.42
N THR A 74 -10.65 2.03 -10.71
CA THR A 74 -10.64 1.76 -9.26
C THR A 74 -10.99 0.30 -8.98
N MET A 75 -10.18 -0.34 -8.17
CA MET A 75 -10.39 -1.69 -7.65
C MET A 75 -10.67 -1.62 -6.15
N VAL A 76 -11.58 -2.46 -5.69
CA VAL A 76 -11.86 -2.65 -4.26
C VAL A 76 -11.51 -4.08 -3.89
N SER A 77 -10.59 -4.24 -2.98
CA SER A 77 -10.09 -5.54 -2.51
C SER A 77 -10.43 -5.75 -1.04
N ASP A 78 -11.15 -6.81 -0.72
CA ASP A 78 -11.37 -7.24 0.65
C ASP A 78 -10.06 -7.78 1.25
N THR A 79 -9.73 -7.37 2.46
CA THR A 79 -8.53 -7.83 3.16
C THR A 79 -8.71 -9.22 3.81
N ASN A 80 -9.94 -9.74 3.88
CA ASN A 80 -10.34 -10.94 4.63
C ASN A 80 -9.98 -10.89 6.15
N SER A 81 -9.61 -9.72 6.63
CA SER A 81 -9.28 -9.49 8.05
C SER A 81 -9.93 -8.22 8.59
N GLY A 82 -11.05 -7.84 7.96
CA GLY A 82 -11.82 -6.62 8.24
C GLY A 82 -11.29 -5.41 7.46
N GLY A 83 -12.16 -4.84 6.66
CA GLY A 83 -11.90 -3.68 5.83
C GLY A 83 -11.39 -4.00 4.42
N TYR A 84 -11.21 -2.95 3.66
CA TYR A 84 -10.97 -2.98 2.22
C TYR A 84 -9.80 -2.08 1.85
N ILE A 85 -9.10 -2.45 0.78
CA ILE A 85 -8.13 -1.59 0.13
C ILE A 85 -8.74 -1.12 -1.18
N VAL A 86 -8.91 0.19 -1.31
CA VAL A 86 -9.38 0.84 -2.54
C VAL A 86 -8.16 1.33 -3.29
N THR A 87 -7.98 0.83 -4.51
CA THR A 87 -6.82 1.10 -5.35
C THR A 87 -7.25 1.77 -6.63
N THR A 88 -6.72 2.95 -6.92
CA THR A 88 -6.99 3.68 -8.17
C THR A 88 -5.71 3.77 -9.00
N ARG A 89 -5.80 3.38 -10.27
CA ARG A 89 -4.75 3.49 -11.26
C ARG A 89 -4.88 4.78 -12.07
N ARG A 90 -3.77 5.49 -12.23
CA ARG A 90 -3.65 6.63 -13.12
C ARG A 90 -2.47 6.40 -14.07
N SER A 91 -2.75 6.24 -15.37
CA SER A 91 -1.76 6.07 -16.41
C SER A 91 -1.48 7.40 -17.10
N GLY A 92 -0.22 7.65 -17.48
CA GLY A 92 0.18 8.85 -18.22
C GLY A 92 0.19 10.15 -17.41
N GLU A 93 -0.16 10.10 -16.13
CA GLU A 93 -0.05 11.25 -15.23
C GLU A 93 1.30 11.22 -14.50
N SER A 94 1.89 12.41 -14.30
CA SER A 94 3.02 12.52 -13.38
C SER A 94 2.51 12.65 -11.94
N LEU A 95 3.30 12.19 -10.97
CA LEU A 95 3.02 12.42 -9.55
C LEU A 95 2.71 13.91 -9.25
N ILE A 96 3.24 14.81 -10.05
CA ILE A 96 3.05 16.27 -9.97
C ILE A 96 1.58 16.66 -10.18
N SER A 97 0.88 16.02 -11.13
CA SER A 97 -0.53 16.33 -11.41
C SER A 97 -1.48 15.82 -10.34
N VAL A 98 -1.04 14.82 -9.55
CA VAL A 98 -1.88 14.16 -8.54
C VAL A 98 -1.81 14.87 -7.18
N VAL A 99 -0.71 15.54 -6.87
CA VAL A 99 -0.45 16.02 -5.50
C VAL A 99 -0.64 17.51 -5.30
N ASP A 100 -0.51 18.40 -6.28
CA ASP A 100 -0.74 19.82 -6.00
C ASP A 100 -0.56 20.84 -7.14
N GLY A 101 -0.71 20.60 -8.38
CA GLY A 101 -0.68 21.67 -9.40
C GLY A 101 0.56 22.61 -9.42
N ALA A 102 1.53 22.38 -8.56
CA ALA A 102 2.78 23.13 -8.48
C ALA A 102 3.92 22.30 -9.06
N ALA A 103 4.54 22.80 -10.13
CA ALA A 103 5.64 22.15 -10.84
C ALA A 103 6.84 21.92 -9.92
N LYS A 104 6.94 20.72 -9.32
CA LYS A 104 8.13 20.24 -8.60
C LYS A 104 8.63 18.95 -9.23
N THR A 105 9.93 18.74 -9.17
CA THR A 105 10.55 17.60 -9.81
C THR A 105 10.16 16.27 -9.14
N ARG A 106 10.08 15.21 -9.93
CA ARG A 106 9.80 13.82 -9.50
C ARG A 106 10.61 13.36 -8.27
N LYS A 107 11.83 13.89 -8.15
CA LYS A 107 12.75 13.61 -7.04
C LYS A 107 12.29 14.24 -5.72
N ASP A 108 11.77 15.46 -5.76
CA ASP A 108 11.33 16.19 -4.57
C ASP A 108 10.06 15.58 -3.97
N MET A 109 9.23 14.97 -4.81
CA MET A 109 8.00 14.31 -4.38
C MET A 109 8.25 12.95 -3.74
N ARG A 110 9.21 12.17 -4.25
CA ARG A 110 9.66 10.94 -3.57
C ARG A 110 10.19 11.23 -2.17
N ILE A 111 10.93 12.32 -2.02
CA ILE A 111 11.45 12.77 -0.71
C ILE A 111 10.30 13.20 0.21
N ARG A 112 9.30 13.90 -0.30
CA ARG A 112 8.12 14.32 0.49
C ARG A 112 7.27 13.14 0.95
N LEU A 113 6.98 12.20 0.06
CA LEU A 113 6.23 10.99 0.39
C LEU A 113 6.98 10.13 1.41
N TYR A 114 8.29 10.00 1.25
CA TYR A 114 9.15 9.32 2.22
C TYR A 114 9.15 10.05 3.58
N ALA A 115 9.25 11.37 3.60
CA ALA A 115 9.21 12.18 4.81
C ALA A 115 7.85 12.12 5.52
N MET A 116 6.74 12.11 4.77
CA MET A 116 5.39 11.93 5.33
C MET A 116 5.21 10.54 5.92
N ASN A 117 5.71 9.51 5.26
CA ASN A 117 5.67 8.14 5.79
C ASN A 117 6.51 8.00 7.05
N CYS A 118 7.70 8.62 7.09
CA CYS A 118 8.55 8.64 8.29
C CYS A 118 7.92 9.42 9.44
N ALA A 119 7.25 10.54 9.18
CA ALA A 119 6.54 11.33 10.20
C ALA A 119 5.36 10.56 10.79
N ASN A 120 4.59 9.84 9.96
CA ASN A 120 3.49 8.99 10.42
C ASN A 120 3.99 7.79 11.23
N MET A 121 5.14 7.22 10.88
CA MET A 121 5.77 6.14 11.65
C MET A 121 6.26 6.64 13.03
N ALA A 122 6.79 7.86 13.11
CA ALA A 122 7.23 8.46 14.38
C ALA A 122 6.04 8.78 15.29
N ALA A 123 4.95 9.33 14.76
CA ALA A 123 3.72 9.60 15.50
C ALA A 123 3.05 8.33 16.05
N GLY A 124 3.09 7.22 15.29
CA GLY A 124 2.56 5.93 15.74
C GLY A 124 3.40 5.25 16.83
N ALA A 125 4.70 5.57 16.93
CA ALA A 125 5.59 5.03 17.96
C ALA A 125 5.43 5.75 19.32
N GLU A 126 4.96 6.98 19.33
CA GLU A 126 4.70 7.74 20.57
C GLU A 126 3.43 7.29 21.29
N ASP A 127 2.42 6.80 20.53
CA ASP A 127 1.17 6.29 21.12
C ASP A 127 1.34 4.90 21.78
N GLU A 128 2.32 4.09 21.37
CA GLU A 128 2.61 2.79 22.01
C GLU A 128 3.38 2.89 23.33
N GLN A 129 3.93 4.07 23.65
CA GLN A 129 4.65 4.29 24.92
C GLN A 129 3.82 5.00 26.01
N ALA A 130 2.57 5.32 25.72
CA ALA A 130 1.67 6.05 26.62
C ALA A 130 0.62 5.18 27.34
N GLU A 131 0.73 3.80 27.28
CA GLU A 131 -0.07 2.87 28.07
C GLU A 131 0.73 2.18 29.19
#